data_cddc83ed181d5ea1a2bbb65e7b42366b
#
_entry.id   cddc83ed181d5ea1a2bbb65e7b42366b
#
_cell.length_a   1.000
_cell.length_b   1.000
_cell.length_c   1.000
_cell.angle_alpha   90.00
_cell.angle_beta   90.00
_cell.angle_gamma   90.00
#
_symmetry.space_group_name_H-M   'P 1'
#
loop_
_entity.id
_entity.type
_entity.pdbx_description
1 polymer ?
#
loop_
_entity_poly.entity_id
_entity_poly.type
_entity_poly.pdbx_seq_one_letter_code
_entity_poly.pdbx_strand_id
1 'polypeptide(L)'
;MVENIQPIGEDISKSIEDLAEHAGEVALEIYRAELDKGSKQTTAFSKAIEAAKNVMMDSGCPLDICNLLADAAINGYESFIKENPDCEPMEAFEAAGEFVNYALDPEFRNS
;
A
#
# COMPACT_ATOMS: atom_id res chain seq x y z
N MET A 1 31.46 18.07 9.85
CA MET A 1 31.06 18.36 9.21
C MET A 1 29.85 17.98 8.98
N VAL A 2 29.21 18.38 8.57
CA VAL A 2 28.00 18.11 8.62
C VAL A 2 27.43 18.03 7.47
N GLU A 3 28.04 17.90 6.70
CA GLU A 3 27.67 17.84 5.60
C GLU A 3 26.58 17.10 5.20
N ASN A 4 26.13 16.31 5.81
CA ASN A 4 25.09 15.49 5.35
C ASN A 4 23.77 15.98 5.70
N ILE A 5 23.57 17.20 5.80
CA ILE A 5 22.25 17.73 6.10
C ILE A 5 21.42 17.60 4.88
N GLN A 6 20.40 16.83 4.94
CA GLN A 6 19.45 16.68 3.86
C GLN A 6 18.14 17.35 4.24
N PRO A 7 17.37 17.79 3.26
CA PRO A 7 16.05 18.37 3.54
C PRO A 7 15.18 17.33 4.26
N ILE A 8 14.62 17.74 5.35
CA ILE A 8 13.82 16.83 6.17
C ILE A 8 12.68 16.22 5.38
N GLY A 9 12.04 17.01 4.53
CA GLY A 9 10.93 16.50 3.73
C GLY A 9 11.35 15.38 2.79
N GLU A 10 12.55 15.48 2.25
CA GLU A 10 13.06 14.47 1.34
C GLU A 10 13.32 13.16 2.08
N ASP A 11 13.91 13.23 3.25
CA ASP A 11 14.18 12.05 4.06
C ASP A 11 12.88 11.37 4.49
N ILE A 12 11.90 12.14 4.89
CA ILE A 12 10.62 11.60 5.32
C ILE A 12 9.92 10.90 4.18
N SER A 13 9.90 11.51 2.99
CA SER A 13 9.26 10.89 1.84
C SER A 13 9.89 9.56 1.48
N LYS A 14 11.21 9.50 1.51
CA LYS A 14 11.92 8.28 1.19
C LYS A 14 11.64 7.19 2.22
N SER A 15 11.60 7.56 3.49
CA SER A 15 11.29 6.60 4.55
C SER A 15 9.88 6.05 4.40
N ILE A 16 8.93 6.88 4.02
CA ILE A 16 7.55 6.44 3.82
C ILE A 16 7.47 5.49 2.62
N GLU A 17 8.19 5.80 1.53
CA GLU A 17 8.21 4.92 0.38
C GLU A 17 8.79 3.55 0.73
N ASP A 18 9.87 3.51 1.50
CA ASP A 18 10.49 2.27 1.93
C ASP A 18 9.57 1.47 2.83
N LEU A 19 8.87 2.15 3.74
CA LEU A 19 7.91 1.49 4.61
C LEU A 19 6.73 0.95 3.81
N ALA A 20 6.26 1.71 2.84
CA ALA A 20 5.14 1.29 2.00
C ALA A 20 5.53 0.06 1.19
N GLU A 21 6.75 0.01 0.68
CA GLU A 21 7.24 -1.13 -0.06
C GLU A 21 7.28 -2.38 0.83
N HIS A 22 7.82 -2.24 2.04
CA HIS A 22 7.87 -3.34 2.98
C HIS A 22 6.46 -3.79 3.38
N ALA A 23 5.59 -2.83 3.65
CA ALA A 23 4.20 -3.15 3.99
C ALA A 23 3.50 -3.86 2.84
N GLY A 24 3.82 -3.46 1.60
CA GLY A 24 3.28 -4.11 0.42
C GLY A 24 3.71 -5.57 0.30
N GLU A 25 4.96 -5.86 0.67
CA GLU A 25 5.44 -7.24 0.66
C GLU A 25 4.71 -8.08 1.69
N VAL A 26 4.51 -7.53 2.89
CA VAL A 26 3.76 -8.21 3.94
C VAL A 26 2.32 -8.44 3.49
N ALA A 27 1.71 -7.42 2.88
CA ALA A 27 0.35 -7.54 2.38
C ALA A 27 0.24 -8.65 1.34
N LEU A 28 1.22 -8.74 0.45
CA LEU A 28 1.21 -9.77 -0.58
C LEU A 28 1.27 -11.17 0.02
N GLU A 29 2.10 -11.36 1.03
CA GLU A 29 2.19 -12.66 1.70
C GLU A 29 0.87 -13.03 2.36
N ILE A 30 0.24 -12.09 3.04
CA ILE A 30 -1.04 -12.33 3.70
C ILE A 30 -2.12 -12.63 2.66
N TYR A 31 -2.14 -11.86 1.58
CA TYR A 31 -3.12 -12.03 0.51
C TYR A 31 -3.03 -13.44 -0.07
N ARG A 32 -1.83 -13.88 -0.42
CA ARG A 32 -1.62 -15.21 -0.97
C ARG A 32 -1.99 -16.31 0.02
N ALA A 33 -1.59 -16.15 1.28
CA ALA A 33 -1.90 -17.13 2.30
C ALA A 33 -3.40 -17.28 2.50
N GLU A 34 -4.12 -16.17 2.51
CA GLU A 34 -5.57 -16.22 2.67
C GLU A 34 -6.26 -16.85 1.46
N LEU A 35 -5.79 -16.56 0.27
CA LEU A 35 -6.34 -17.18 -0.93
C LEU A 35 -6.09 -18.69 -0.92
N ASP A 36 -4.92 -19.12 -0.47
CA ASP A 36 -4.60 -20.54 -0.39
C ASP A 36 -5.49 -21.27 0.62
N LYS A 37 -5.96 -20.56 1.64
CA LYS A 37 -6.87 -21.14 2.62
C LYS A 37 -8.30 -21.23 2.09
N GLY A 38 -8.57 -20.62 0.95
CA GLY A 38 -9.91 -20.61 0.40
C GLY A 38 -10.73 -19.38 0.74
N SER A 39 -10.10 -18.35 1.31
CA SER A 39 -10.81 -17.10 1.62
C SER A 39 -11.27 -16.41 0.35
N LYS A 40 -12.33 -15.64 0.45
CA LYS A 40 -12.78 -14.83 -0.67
C LYS A 40 -11.72 -13.76 -0.96
N GLN A 41 -11.62 -13.39 -2.24
CA GLN A 41 -10.67 -12.40 -2.70
C GLN A 41 -10.74 -11.10 -1.89
N THR A 42 -11.94 -10.59 -1.67
CA THR A 42 -12.12 -9.34 -0.93
C THR A 42 -11.72 -9.48 0.54
N THR A 43 -12.01 -10.63 1.14
CA THR A 43 -11.61 -10.89 2.52
C THR A 43 -10.10 -10.97 2.64
N ALA A 44 -9.46 -11.66 1.70
CA ALA A 44 -8.01 -11.77 1.67
C ALA A 44 -7.37 -10.39 1.57
N PHE A 45 -7.95 -9.53 0.72
CA PHE A 45 -7.41 -8.18 0.55
C PHE A 45 -7.57 -7.34 1.81
N SER A 46 -8.73 -7.44 2.47
CA SER A 46 -8.94 -6.70 3.72
C SER A 46 -7.92 -7.05 4.78
N LYS A 47 -7.63 -8.33 4.91
CA LYS A 47 -6.63 -8.79 5.88
C LYS A 47 -5.23 -8.32 5.49
N ALA A 48 -4.93 -8.32 4.20
CA ALA A 48 -3.64 -7.86 3.71
C ALA A 48 -3.44 -6.38 4.02
N ILE A 49 -4.47 -5.56 3.80
CA ILE A 49 -4.38 -4.13 4.05
C ILE A 49 -4.23 -3.85 5.55
N GLU A 50 -4.95 -4.59 6.39
CA GLU A 50 -4.82 -4.43 7.83
C GLU A 50 -3.40 -4.74 8.28
N ALA A 51 -2.81 -5.82 7.76
CA ALA A 51 -1.44 -6.17 8.10
C ALA A 51 -0.46 -5.10 7.64
N ALA A 52 -0.66 -4.56 6.44
CA ALA A 52 0.21 -3.51 5.91
C ALA A 52 0.13 -2.25 6.77
N LYS A 53 -1.07 -1.85 7.19
CA LYS A 53 -1.25 -0.68 8.05
C LYS A 53 -0.52 -0.89 9.38
N ASN A 54 -0.64 -2.07 9.97
CA ASN A 54 -0.01 -2.36 11.23
C ASN A 54 1.52 -2.28 11.13
N VAL A 55 2.08 -2.77 10.04
CA VAL A 55 3.52 -2.69 9.81
C VAL A 55 3.96 -1.23 9.78
N MET A 56 3.24 -0.39 9.05
CA MET A 56 3.59 1.01 8.93
C MET A 56 3.43 1.75 10.26
N MET A 57 2.34 1.50 10.96
CA MET A 57 2.09 2.15 12.25
C MET A 57 3.14 1.74 13.29
N ASP A 58 3.50 0.46 13.31
CA ASP A 58 4.51 -0.03 14.24
C ASP A 58 5.88 0.60 13.95
N SER A 59 6.11 0.99 12.72
CA SER A 59 7.36 1.63 12.33
C SER A 59 7.34 3.14 12.53
N GLY A 60 6.25 3.67 13.08
CA GLY A 60 6.17 5.09 13.39
C GLY A 60 5.53 5.97 12.31
N CYS A 61 4.95 5.37 11.28
CA CYS A 61 4.30 6.17 10.27
C CYS A 61 3.05 6.83 10.84
N PRO A 62 2.83 8.13 10.56
CA PRO A 62 1.63 8.81 11.07
C PRO A 62 0.35 8.12 10.60
N LEU A 63 -0.64 8.08 11.47
CA LEU A 63 -1.89 7.42 11.17
C LEU A 63 -2.57 8.00 9.92
N ASP A 64 -2.51 9.31 9.74
CA ASP A 64 -3.10 9.95 8.56
C ASP A 64 -2.50 9.42 7.27
N ILE A 65 -1.20 9.21 7.25
CA ILE A 65 -0.51 8.68 6.07
C ILE A 65 -0.90 7.22 5.86
N CYS A 66 -0.94 6.44 6.94
CA CYS A 66 -1.34 5.03 6.83
C CYS A 66 -2.74 4.91 6.27
N ASN A 67 -3.66 5.72 6.74
CA ASN A 67 -5.04 5.72 6.25
C ASN A 67 -5.12 6.15 4.79
N LEU A 68 -4.35 7.16 4.41
CA LEU A 68 -4.33 7.63 3.03
C LEU A 68 -3.89 6.52 2.08
N LEU A 69 -2.82 5.84 2.42
CA LEU A 69 -2.30 4.78 1.56
C LEU A 69 -3.22 3.58 1.53
N ALA A 70 -3.82 3.24 2.67
CA ALA A 70 -4.77 2.13 2.73
C ALA A 70 -6.00 2.45 1.87
N ASP A 71 -6.51 3.67 1.95
CA ASP A 71 -7.66 4.07 1.16
C ASP A 71 -7.34 4.05 -0.33
N ALA A 72 -6.14 4.47 -0.71
CA ALA A 72 -5.72 4.43 -2.10
C ALA A 72 -5.69 2.98 -2.60
N ALA A 73 -5.15 2.06 -1.80
CA ALA A 73 -5.09 0.66 -2.17
C ALA A 73 -6.48 0.06 -2.32
N ILE A 74 -7.37 0.35 -1.38
CA ILE A 74 -8.74 -0.16 -1.42
C ILE A 74 -9.46 0.36 -2.65
N ASN A 75 -9.34 1.65 -2.93
CA ASN A 75 -9.99 2.24 -4.10
C ASN A 75 -9.48 1.63 -5.40
N GLY A 76 -8.17 1.43 -5.50
CA GLY A 76 -7.58 0.82 -6.68
C GLY A 76 -8.06 -0.60 -6.88
N TYR A 77 -8.11 -1.36 -5.80
CA TYR A 77 -8.54 -2.74 -5.83
C TYR A 77 -10.00 -2.85 -6.27
N GLU A 78 -10.86 -2.08 -5.63
CA GLU A 78 -12.30 -2.12 -5.93
C GLU A 78 -12.61 -1.64 -7.33
N SER A 79 -11.94 -0.57 -7.77
CA SER A 79 -12.13 -0.05 -9.13
C SER A 79 -11.72 -1.07 -10.18
N PHE A 80 -10.60 -1.73 -9.94
CA PHE A 80 -10.09 -2.70 -10.89
C PHE A 80 -11.03 -3.90 -11.03
N ILE A 81 -11.53 -4.41 -9.90
CA ILE A 81 -12.46 -5.54 -9.92
C ILE A 81 -13.76 -5.15 -10.59
N LYS A 82 -14.24 -3.94 -10.34
CA LYS A 82 -15.47 -3.46 -10.94
C LYS A 82 -15.36 -3.40 -12.45
N GLU A 83 -14.22 -2.97 -12.96
CA GLU A 83 -14.01 -2.89 -14.40
C GLU A 83 -13.62 -4.23 -15.02
N ASN A 84 -13.04 -5.11 -14.24
CA ASN A 84 -12.56 -6.41 -14.72
C ASN A 84 -13.01 -7.53 -13.79
N PRO A 85 -14.32 -7.87 -13.80
CA PRO A 85 -14.85 -8.87 -12.87
C PRO A 85 -14.20 -10.23 -12.96
N ASP A 86 -13.63 -10.56 -14.13
CA ASP A 86 -13.01 -11.86 -14.33
C ASP A 86 -11.49 -11.83 -14.15
N CYS A 87 -10.97 -10.78 -13.55
CA CYS A 87 -9.51 -10.66 -13.37
C CYS A 87 -8.99 -11.69 -12.38
N GLU A 88 -7.71 -11.97 -12.52
CA GLU A 88 -7.03 -12.82 -11.57
C GLU A 88 -6.83 -12.05 -10.26
N PRO A 89 -6.84 -12.73 -9.10
CA PRO A 89 -6.64 -12.05 -7.82
C PRO A 89 -5.34 -11.22 -7.78
N MET A 90 -4.27 -11.72 -8.39
CA MET A 90 -3.00 -11.00 -8.37
C MET A 90 -3.05 -9.72 -9.18
N GLU A 91 -3.83 -9.71 -10.25
CA GLU A 91 -3.98 -8.50 -11.06
C GLU A 91 -4.64 -7.39 -10.26
N ALA A 92 -5.65 -7.75 -9.47
CA ALA A 92 -6.34 -6.78 -8.63
C ALA A 92 -5.40 -6.23 -7.56
N PHE A 93 -4.56 -7.09 -6.99
CA PHE A 93 -3.59 -6.67 -5.99
C PHE A 93 -2.57 -5.70 -6.59
N GLU A 94 -2.11 -5.98 -7.80
CA GLU A 94 -1.17 -5.10 -8.49
C GLU A 94 -1.77 -3.74 -8.78
N ALA A 95 -3.03 -3.71 -9.16
CA ALA A 95 -3.73 -2.45 -9.40
C ALA A 95 -3.79 -1.61 -8.13
N ALA A 96 -4.02 -2.26 -6.98
CA ALA A 96 -4.02 -1.58 -5.69
C ALA A 96 -2.64 -0.96 -5.42
N GLY A 97 -1.58 -1.71 -5.73
CA GLY A 97 -0.22 -1.21 -5.54
C GLY A 97 0.07 0.02 -6.40
N GLU A 98 -0.45 0.04 -7.61
CA GLU A 98 -0.26 1.20 -8.49
C GLU A 98 -0.93 2.44 -7.91
N PHE A 99 -2.11 2.31 -7.34
CA PHE A 99 -2.80 3.44 -6.72
C PHE A 99 -2.02 3.96 -5.52
N VAL A 100 -1.40 3.07 -4.75
CA VAL A 100 -0.57 3.48 -3.62
C VAL A 100 0.64 4.26 -4.13
N ASN A 101 1.26 3.81 -5.21
CA ASN A 101 2.40 4.50 -5.79
C ASN A 101 2.03 5.90 -6.27
N TYR A 102 0.86 6.06 -6.87
CA TYR A 102 0.40 7.38 -7.26
C TYR A 102 0.20 8.28 -6.05
N ALA A 103 -0.35 7.74 -4.97
CA ALA A 103 -0.56 8.51 -3.75
C ALA A 103 0.77 8.95 -3.13
N LEU A 104 1.82 8.17 -3.33
CA LEU A 104 3.14 8.50 -2.81
C LEU A 104 3.91 9.47 -3.71
N ASP A 105 3.48 9.62 -4.97
CA ASP A 105 4.20 10.45 -5.93
C ASP A 105 3.98 11.94 -5.62
N PRO A 106 5.04 12.69 -5.31
CA PRO A 106 4.90 14.11 -5.01
C PRO A 106 4.30 14.90 -6.17
N GLU A 107 4.64 14.53 -7.41
CA GLU A 107 4.10 15.23 -8.56
C GLU A 107 2.60 15.04 -8.68
N PHE A 108 2.13 13.84 -8.43
CA PHE A 108 0.72 13.55 -8.48
C PHE A 108 -0.03 14.35 -7.40
N ARG A 109 0.52 14.39 -6.19
CA ARG A 109 -0.13 15.10 -5.10
C ARG A 109 -0.14 16.61 -5.28
N ASN A 110 0.81 17.12 -6.05
CA ASN A 110 0.89 18.54 -6.30
C ASN A 110 0.18 18.98 -7.57
N SER A 111 -0.44 18.08 -8.25
CA SER A 111 -1.14 18.38 -9.51
C SER A 111 -2.46 19.09 -9.32
#